data_c04d24df2eb1f65b744187b19ed3f3dc
#
_entry.id   c04d24df2eb1f65b744187b19ed3f3dc
#
_cell.length_a   1.000
_cell.length_b   1.000
_cell.length_c   1.000
_cell.angle_alpha   90.00
_cell.angle_beta   90.00
_cell.angle_gamma   90.00
#
_symmetry.space_group_name_H-M   'P 1'
#
loop_
_entity.id
_entity.type
_entity.pdbx_description
1 polymer ?
#
loop_
_entity_poly.entity_id
_entity_poly.type
_entity_poly.pdbx_seq_one_letter_code
_entity_poly.pdbx_strand_id
1 'polypeptide(L)' 'MQFSSKDIQLFNEAGINVEDKNYTNDEVERLKIRVTDFIVSQSTKDIDKYSKKFSRLL' A
#
# COMPACT_ATOMS: atom_id res chain seq x y z
N MET A 1 -11.80 -5.07 -6.98
CA MET A 1 -10.37 -5.16 -7.28
C MET A 1 -9.72 -6.19 -6.36
N GLN A 2 -8.90 -7.04 -6.92
CA GLN A 2 -8.17 -8.07 -6.16
C GLN A 2 -6.67 -7.82 -6.30
N PHE A 3 -5.95 -7.86 -5.19
CA PHE A 3 -4.50 -7.63 -5.18
C PHE A 3 -3.76 -8.93 -5.47
N SER A 4 -2.64 -8.82 -6.17
CA SER A 4 -1.75 -9.96 -6.41
C SER A 4 -1.00 -10.34 -5.13
N SER A 5 -0.39 -11.54 -5.12
CA SER A 5 0.43 -11.96 -3.98
C SER A 5 1.56 -10.98 -3.68
N LYS A 6 2.16 -10.40 -4.71
CA LYS A 6 3.23 -9.41 -4.55
C LYS A 6 2.71 -8.13 -3.90
N ASP A 7 1.52 -7.69 -4.29
CA ASP A 7 0.90 -6.50 -3.72
C ASP A 7 0.56 -6.73 -2.25
N ILE A 8 -0.01 -7.88 -1.92
CA ILE A 8 -0.34 -8.25 -0.54
C ILE A 8 0.92 -8.26 0.31
N GLN A 9 2.00 -8.84 -0.19
CA GLN A 9 3.28 -8.86 0.51
C GLN A 9 3.82 -7.46 0.75
N LEU A 10 3.70 -6.58 -0.24
CA LEU A 10 4.14 -5.20 -0.13
C LEU A 10 3.36 -4.45 0.94
N PHE A 11 2.04 -4.60 0.99
CA PHE A 11 1.21 -4.02 2.04
C PHE A 11 1.62 -4.52 3.41
N ASN A 12 1.86 -5.83 3.56
CA ASN A 12 2.28 -6.42 4.83
C ASN A 12 3.63 -5.88 5.30
N GLU A 13 4.56 -5.63 4.39
CA GLU A 13 5.84 -5.00 4.72
C GLU A 13 5.64 -3.60 5.31
N ALA A 14 4.60 -2.91 4.88
CA ALA A 14 4.26 -1.58 5.39
C ALA A 14 3.39 -1.65 6.66
N GLY A 15 3.15 -2.84 7.19
CA GLY A 15 2.32 -3.01 8.37
C GLY A 15 0.82 -2.91 8.09
N ILE A 16 0.43 -2.97 6.81
CA ILE A 16 -0.96 -2.90 6.39
C ILE A 16 -1.46 -4.32 6.11
N ASN A 17 -2.46 -4.75 6.86
CA ASN A 17 -3.02 -6.10 6.70
C ASN A 17 -4.04 -6.11 5.54
N VAL A 18 -3.71 -6.85 4.49
CA VAL A 18 -4.55 -6.99 3.30
C VAL A 18 -4.82 -8.47 3.06
N GLU A 19 -6.08 -8.81 2.86
CA GLU A 19 -6.52 -10.18 2.59
C GLU A 19 -6.61 -10.44 1.10
N ASP A 20 -6.53 -11.73 0.73
CA ASP A 20 -6.73 -12.16 -0.65
C ASP A 20 -8.23 -12.26 -0.92
N LYS A 21 -8.84 -11.12 -1.21
CA LYS A 21 -10.27 -11.01 -1.52
C LYS A 21 -10.51 -9.89 -2.52
N ASN A 22 -11.71 -9.81 -3.04
CA ASN A 22 -12.11 -8.73 -3.93
C ASN A 22 -12.48 -7.49 -3.10
N TYR A 23 -11.80 -6.38 -3.33
CA TYR A 23 -12.02 -5.11 -2.62
C TYR A 23 -12.90 -4.16 -3.43
N THR A 24 -13.80 -3.45 -2.74
CA THR A 24 -14.61 -2.40 -3.36
C THR A 24 -13.75 -1.16 -3.61
N ASN A 25 -14.25 -0.24 -4.44
CA ASN A 25 -13.55 1.03 -4.70
C ASN A 25 -13.32 1.83 -3.41
N ASP A 26 -14.30 1.86 -2.51
CA ASP A 26 -14.16 2.55 -1.23
C ASP A 26 -13.08 1.93 -0.37
N GLU A 27 -13.01 0.61 -0.33
CA GLU A 27 -11.97 -0.10 0.42
C GLU A 27 -10.58 0.18 -0.16
N VAL A 28 -10.47 0.21 -1.49
CA VAL A 28 -9.20 0.52 -2.16
C VAL A 28 -8.75 1.94 -1.82
N GLU A 29 -9.68 2.91 -1.84
CA GLU A 29 -9.36 4.29 -1.48
C GLU A 29 -8.84 4.41 -0.04
N ARG A 30 -9.44 3.69 0.88
CA ARG A 30 -8.98 3.65 2.27
C ARG A 30 -7.58 3.06 2.40
N LEU A 31 -7.29 2.02 1.62
CA LEU A 31 -5.95 1.42 1.59
C LEU A 31 -4.92 2.40 1.04
N LYS A 32 -5.27 3.16 0.01
CA LYS A 32 -4.40 4.20 -0.54
C LYS A 32 -4.06 5.26 0.49
N ILE A 33 -5.04 5.68 1.29
CA ILE A 33 -4.82 6.64 2.38
C ILE A 33 -3.82 6.07 3.39
N ARG A 34 -3.99 4.81 3.79
CA ARG A 34 -3.08 4.16 4.72
C ARG A 34 -1.65 4.07 4.17
N VAL A 35 -1.53 3.74 2.89
CA VAL A 35 -0.23 3.68 2.22
C VAL A 35 0.43 5.07 2.23
N THR A 36 -0.33 6.11 1.89
CA THR A 36 0.17 7.48 1.90
C THR A 36 0.65 7.88 3.29
N ASP A 37 -0.14 7.61 4.32
CA ASP A 37 0.24 7.90 5.71
C ASP A 37 1.51 7.16 6.10
N PHE A 38 1.64 5.90 5.71
CA PHE A 38 2.84 5.12 5.96
C PHE A 38 4.06 5.76 5.31
N ILE A 39 3.93 6.14 4.03
CA ILE A 39 5.04 6.72 3.26
C ILE A 39 5.50 8.03 3.88
N VAL A 40 4.57 8.94 4.20
CA VAL A 40 4.94 10.26 4.75
C VAL A 40 5.52 10.18 6.15
N SER A 41 5.29 9.08 6.86
CA SER A 41 5.86 8.87 8.21
C SER A 41 7.28 8.33 8.17
N GLN A 42 7.79 7.97 7.00
CA GLN A 42 9.13 7.42 6.85
C GLN A 42 10.18 8.55 6.81
N SER A 43 11.45 8.18 6.99
CA SER A 43 12.55 9.13 6.80
C SER A 43 12.62 9.54 5.33
N THR A 44 13.24 10.69 5.05
CA THR A 44 13.39 11.22 3.69
C THR A 44 13.93 10.17 2.72
N LYS A 45 14.90 9.39 3.18
CA LYS A 45 15.52 8.34 2.38
C LYS A 45 14.53 7.24 2.03
N ASP A 46 13.69 6.85 2.98
CA ASP A 46 12.74 5.75 2.81
C ASP A 46 11.47 6.19 2.07
N ILE A 47 11.11 7.48 2.14
CA ILE A 47 9.97 8.01 1.40
C ILE A 47 10.11 7.73 -0.09
N ASP A 48 11.27 8.03 -0.67
CA ASP A 48 11.52 7.78 -2.10
C ASP A 48 11.42 6.29 -2.44
N LYS A 49 12.00 5.45 -1.60
CA LYS A 49 12.00 4.00 -1.77
C LYS A 49 10.57 3.45 -1.80
N TYR A 50 9.75 3.81 -0.81
CA TYR A 50 8.40 3.28 -0.70
C TYR A 50 7.46 3.92 -1.72
N SER A 51 7.65 5.17 -2.08
CA SER A 51 6.89 5.82 -3.15
C SER A 51 7.05 5.06 -4.47
N LYS A 52 8.26 4.62 -4.78
CA LYS A 52 8.52 3.82 -5.98
C LYS A 52 7.86 2.45 -5.91
N LYS A 53 7.94 1.79 -4.75
CA LYS A 53 7.32 0.47 -4.56
C LYS A 53 5.82 0.50 -4.73
N PHE A 54 5.17 1.55 -4.24
CA PHE A 54 3.72 1.70 -4.29
C PHE A 54 3.21 2.51 -5.49
N SER A 55 4.08 2.96 -6.38
CA SER A 55 3.69 3.84 -7.50
C SER A 55 2.59 3.24 -8.36
N ARG A 56 2.57 1.93 -8.50
CA ARG A 56 1.58 1.22 -9.29
C ARG A 56 0.19 1.23 -8.64
N LEU A 57 0.13 1.38 -7.32
CA LEU A 57 -1.09 1.33 -6.54
C LEU A 57 -1.64 2.71 -6.20
N LEU A 58 -0.84 3.72 -6.35
CA LEU A 58 -1.20 5.11 -6.11
C LEU A 58 -1.49 5.84 -7.45
#